data_e1063d422d10ade1d5156b138fc4429f
#
_entry.id   e1063d422d10ade1d5156b138fc4429f
#
_cell.length_a   1.000
_cell.length_b   1.000
_cell.length_c   1.000
_cell.angle_alpha   90.00
_cell.angle_beta   90.00
_cell.angle_gamma   90.00
#
_symmetry.space_group_name_H-M   'P 1'
#
loop_
_entity.id
_entity.type
_entity.pdbx_description
1 polymer ?
#
loop_
_entity_poly.entity_id
_entity_poly.type
_entity_poly.pdbx_seq_one_letter_code
_entity_poly.pdbx_strand_id
1 'polypeptide(L)'
;MKQSITLRSAGPFLLLTFIYFIVGFLTTVNGQCQGPLKIAFLSEVTTTKNSLATLISFAFFLGYLLNSAKTGRLLNKVGYKKTLIRSMLVMVLGLAFYLASALIAEYWGGAGVHISQDFVPFGYFIFLFGSYLMGTSAAMLQVVINPYIAAYPLPGTQPVQRMNFTCAVNSFGTTIAPFFVTGVMFAGVSLDSVSADQLTIPFLVMMLIIAFTTWSTSKANLPDIEGTREETQDVESEVKTTPSDDSGNAKKRSIWSFRHLKYGVITIFFYVGTEVGIGNNMNLHAMDLMGH
;
A
#
# COMPACT_ATOMS: atom_id res chain seq x y z
N MET A 1 -3.10 18.17 35.53
CA MET A 1 -3.73 16.83 35.69
C MET A 1 -3.28 15.96 34.52
N LYS A 2 -2.57 14.85 34.75
CA LYS A 2 -2.26 13.87 33.69
C LYS A 2 -3.58 13.16 33.34
N GLN A 3 -4.18 13.46 32.16
CA GLN A 3 -5.30 12.68 31.67
C GLN A 3 -4.80 11.25 31.39
N SER A 4 -5.39 10.27 32.05
CA SER A 4 -5.07 8.85 31.83
C SER A 4 -5.64 8.40 30.47
N ILE A 5 -4.85 7.61 29.76
CA ILE A 5 -5.30 6.95 28.54
C ILE A 5 -6.44 6.00 28.90
N THR A 6 -7.62 6.23 28.35
CA THR A 6 -8.79 5.35 28.56
C THR A 6 -8.92 4.42 27.36
N LEU A 7 -9.49 3.22 27.55
CA LEU A 7 -9.78 2.27 26.46
C LEU A 7 -10.63 2.91 25.33
N ARG A 8 -11.44 3.90 25.68
CA ARG A 8 -12.30 4.62 24.74
C ARG A 8 -11.50 5.53 23.78
N SER A 9 -10.35 6.06 24.21
CA SER A 9 -9.45 6.85 23.37
C SER A 9 -8.38 5.99 22.68
N ALA A 10 -7.97 4.87 23.28
CA ALA A 10 -6.96 3.97 22.72
C ALA A 10 -7.50 3.07 21.60
N GLY A 11 -8.76 2.63 21.69
CA GLY A 11 -9.34 1.68 20.74
C GLY A 11 -9.23 2.11 19.27
N PRO A 12 -9.71 3.32 18.90
CA PRO A 12 -9.58 3.80 17.52
C PRO A 12 -8.13 4.02 17.07
N PHE A 13 -7.24 4.44 17.97
CA PHE A 13 -5.81 4.56 17.68
C PHE A 13 -5.17 3.20 17.37
N LEU A 14 -5.49 2.17 18.16
CA LEU A 14 -5.01 0.80 17.91
C LEU A 14 -5.56 0.24 16.59
N LEU A 15 -6.81 0.56 16.25
CA LEU A 15 -7.39 0.18 14.96
C LEU A 15 -6.63 0.82 13.79
N LEU A 16 -6.32 2.11 13.85
CA LEU A 16 -5.51 2.80 12.84
C LEU A 16 -4.11 2.20 12.74
N THR A 17 -3.50 1.89 13.88
CA THR A 17 -2.19 1.24 13.95
C THR A 17 -2.23 -0.17 13.34
N PHE A 18 -3.29 -0.93 13.58
CA PHE A 18 -3.50 -2.24 12.98
C PHE A 18 -3.71 -2.16 11.46
N ILE A 19 -4.46 -1.17 10.97
CA ILE A 19 -4.60 -0.95 9.53
C ILE A 19 -3.23 -0.63 8.91
N TYR A 20 -2.38 0.12 9.61
CA TYR A 20 -1.04 0.43 9.11
C TYR A 20 -0.11 -0.78 9.14
N PHE A 21 -0.25 -1.68 10.13
CA PHE A 21 0.38 -3.01 10.12
C PHE A 21 0.00 -3.79 8.86
N ILE A 22 -1.31 -3.85 8.53
CA ILE A 22 -1.81 -4.52 7.34
C ILE A 22 -1.16 -3.95 6.06
N VAL A 23 -1.00 -2.63 5.96
CA VAL A 23 -0.35 -2.00 4.80
C VAL A 23 1.09 -2.51 4.63
N GLY A 24 1.89 -2.51 5.69
CA GLY A 24 3.27 -3.03 5.65
C GLY A 24 3.31 -4.52 5.30
N PHE A 25 2.47 -5.31 5.95
CA PHE A 25 2.36 -6.74 5.71
C PHE A 25 2.01 -7.06 4.25
N LEU A 26 0.92 -6.50 3.72
CA LEU A 26 0.46 -6.79 2.34
C LEU A 26 1.40 -6.24 1.27
N THR A 27 2.04 -5.09 1.51
CA THR A 27 3.07 -4.55 0.59
C THR A 27 4.22 -5.54 0.44
N THR A 28 4.68 -6.11 1.55
CA THR A 28 5.78 -7.08 1.56
C THR A 28 5.32 -8.44 1.00
N VAL A 29 4.12 -8.91 1.32
CA VAL A 29 3.54 -10.14 0.72
C VAL A 29 3.51 -10.01 -0.81
N ASN A 30 3.06 -8.86 -1.35
CA ASN A 30 3.06 -8.65 -2.80
C ASN A 30 4.48 -8.76 -3.42
N GLY A 31 5.49 -8.18 -2.77
CA GLY A 31 6.88 -8.28 -3.22
C GLY A 31 7.44 -9.71 -3.11
N GLN A 32 7.17 -10.40 -2.02
CA GLN A 32 7.64 -11.78 -1.78
C GLN A 32 6.95 -12.81 -2.68
N CYS A 33 5.71 -12.58 -3.09
CA CYS A 33 5.02 -13.45 -4.04
C CYS A 33 5.60 -13.37 -5.48
N GLN A 34 6.44 -12.40 -5.79
CA GLN A 34 7.00 -12.22 -7.13
C GLN A 34 7.75 -13.48 -7.61
N GLY A 35 8.57 -14.08 -6.78
CA GLY A 35 9.29 -15.32 -7.09
C GLY A 35 8.36 -16.53 -7.33
N PRO A 36 7.53 -16.91 -6.36
CA PRO A 36 6.54 -17.97 -6.53
C PRO A 36 5.61 -17.77 -7.73
N LEU A 37 5.16 -16.54 -7.99
CA LEU A 37 4.30 -16.23 -9.14
C LEU A 37 5.02 -16.35 -10.49
N LYS A 38 6.34 -16.06 -10.52
CA LYS A 38 7.20 -16.33 -11.67
C LYS A 38 7.14 -17.81 -12.06
N ILE A 39 7.09 -18.70 -11.08
CA ILE A 39 7.01 -20.15 -11.32
C ILE A 39 5.59 -20.56 -11.67
N ALA A 40 4.58 -20.12 -10.92
CA ALA A 40 3.19 -20.52 -11.07
C ALA A 40 2.56 -20.06 -12.40
N PHE A 41 2.87 -18.85 -12.87
CA PHE A 41 2.26 -18.27 -14.07
C PHE A 41 3.15 -18.21 -15.29
N LEU A 42 4.49 -18.22 -15.10
CA LEU A 42 5.45 -17.97 -16.16
C LEU A 42 6.38 -19.18 -16.39
N SER A 43 5.93 -20.39 -16.04
CA SER A 43 6.71 -21.62 -16.23
C SER A 43 7.06 -21.87 -17.69
N GLU A 44 6.14 -21.56 -18.61
CA GLU A 44 6.31 -21.75 -20.07
C GLU A 44 7.00 -20.56 -20.76
N VAL A 45 7.29 -19.49 -20.00
CA VAL A 45 7.99 -18.30 -20.52
C VAL A 45 9.48 -18.49 -20.41
N THR A 46 10.23 -18.32 -21.50
CA THR A 46 11.68 -18.55 -21.54
C THR A 46 12.47 -17.26 -21.59
N THR A 47 12.12 -16.37 -22.50
CA THR A 47 12.97 -15.20 -22.83
C THR A 47 12.66 -13.99 -21.94
N THR A 48 11.40 -13.77 -21.59
CA THR A 48 10.93 -12.56 -20.90
C THR A 48 10.52 -12.80 -19.45
N LYS A 49 10.81 -13.97 -18.88
CA LYS A 49 10.36 -14.46 -17.58
C LYS A 49 10.63 -13.46 -16.44
N ASN A 50 11.88 -12.99 -16.32
CA ASN A 50 12.26 -12.04 -15.27
C ASN A 50 11.65 -10.64 -15.46
N SER A 51 11.53 -10.21 -16.71
CA SER A 51 10.90 -8.93 -17.04
C SER A 51 9.41 -8.93 -16.66
N LEU A 52 8.70 -10.00 -16.99
CA LEU A 52 7.29 -10.17 -16.59
C LEU A 52 7.15 -10.30 -15.06
N ALA A 53 8.03 -11.06 -14.39
CA ALA A 53 8.01 -11.12 -12.94
C ALA A 53 8.20 -9.74 -12.28
N THR A 54 9.07 -8.89 -12.83
CA THR A 54 9.29 -7.53 -12.34
C THR A 54 8.08 -6.62 -12.57
N LEU A 55 7.26 -6.86 -13.61
CA LEU A 55 6.03 -6.09 -13.84
C LEU A 55 5.03 -6.17 -12.68
N ILE A 56 5.05 -7.22 -11.87
CA ILE A 56 4.20 -7.35 -10.69
C ILE A 56 4.48 -6.21 -9.70
N SER A 57 5.76 -6.00 -9.37
CA SER A 57 6.17 -4.88 -8.52
C SER A 57 5.95 -3.53 -9.20
N PHE A 58 6.24 -3.43 -10.49
CA PHE A 58 6.00 -2.21 -11.25
C PHE A 58 4.51 -1.81 -11.22
N ALA A 59 3.59 -2.75 -11.45
CA ALA A 59 2.14 -2.48 -11.39
C ALA A 59 1.72 -1.99 -10.01
N PHE A 60 2.26 -2.59 -8.93
CA PHE A 60 2.00 -2.16 -7.56
C PHE A 60 2.44 -0.71 -7.33
N PHE A 61 3.70 -0.37 -7.66
CA PHE A 61 4.22 0.99 -7.46
C PHE A 61 3.63 2.01 -8.44
N LEU A 62 3.16 1.59 -9.61
CA LEU A 62 2.38 2.43 -10.51
C LEU A 62 1.08 2.90 -9.85
N GLY A 63 0.43 2.04 -9.05
CA GLY A 63 -0.70 2.39 -8.21
C GLY A 63 -0.38 3.53 -7.22
N TYR A 64 0.78 3.48 -6.57
CA TYR A 64 1.26 4.57 -5.71
C TYR A 64 1.43 5.88 -6.48
N LEU A 65 2.13 5.83 -7.60
CA LEU A 65 2.46 7.00 -8.40
C LEU A 65 1.21 7.74 -8.89
N LEU A 66 0.26 7.01 -9.46
CA LEU A 66 -0.90 7.60 -10.13
C LEU A 66 -1.99 8.09 -9.16
N ASN A 67 -2.07 7.50 -7.96
CA ASN A 67 -3.22 7.73 -7.08
C ASN A 67 -2.90 8.49 -5.78
N SER A 68 -1.63 8.67 -5.39
CA SER A 68 -1.27 9.42 -4.18
C SER A 68 -1.79 10.85 -4.18
N ALA A 69 -1.56 11.61 -5.26
CA ALA A 69 -2.02 12.99 -5.37
C ALA A 69 -3.56 13.11 -5.47
N LYS A 70 -4.21 12.15 -6.13
CA LYS A 70 -5.68 12.08 -6.20
C LYS A 70 -6.29 11.83 -4.83
N THR A 71 -5.64 11.00 -4.02
CA THR A 71 -6.07 10.69 -2.66
C THR A 71 -6.00 11.90 -1.75
N GLY A 72 -4.95 12.72 -1.83
CA GLY A 72 -4.88 13.97 -1.07
C GLY A 72 -6.07 14.90 -1.38
N ARG A 73 -6.45 15.02 -2.66
CA ARG A 73 -7.64 15.78 -3.05
C ARG A 73 -8.95 15.15 -2.55
N LEU A 74 -9.04 13.83 -2.54
CA LEU A 74 -10.19 13.10 -2.02
C LEU A 74 -10.31 13.30 -0.50
N LEU A 75 -9.19 13.23 0.23
CA LEU A 75 -9.13 13.44 1.67
C LEU A 75 -9.69 14.83 2.06
N ASN A 76 -9.28 15.87 1.36
CA ASN A 76 -9.78 17.23 1.57
C ASN A 76 -11.27 17.39 1.27
N LYS A 77 -11.83 16.60 0.33
CA LYS A 77 -13.26 16.67 -0.03
C LYS A 77 -14.18 15.91 0.93
N VAL A 78 -13.80 14.70 1.33
CA VAL A 78 -14.71 13.78 2.03
C VAL A 78 -14.30 13.48 3.47
N GLY A 79 -13.11 13.92 3.90
CA GLY A 79 -12.57 13.72 5.25
C GLY A 79 -11.88 12.38 5.46
N TYR A 80 -11.27 12.22 6.63
CA TYR A 80 -10.38 11.10 6.97
C TYR A 80 -11.10 9.75 6.98
N LYS A 81 -12.18 9.60 7.76
CA LYS A 81 -12.88 8.32 7.93
C LYS A 81 -13.39 7.77 6.61
N LYS A 82 -14.04 8.62 5.79
CA LYS A 82 -14.61 8.17 4.51
C LYS A 82 -13.52 7.78 3.50
N THR A 83 -12.41 8.52 3.47
CA THR A 83 -11.27 8.19 2.60
C THR A 83 -10.62 6.89 3.06
N LEU A 84 -10.44 6.67 4.38
CA LEU A 84 -9.92 5.44 4.97
C LEU A 84 -10.74 4.21 4.54
N ILE A 85 -12.07 4.27 4.70
CA ILE A 85 -12.97 3.17 4.31
C ILE A 85 -12.89 2.90 2.80
N ARG A 86 -12.89 3.94 1.96
CA ARG A 86 -12.73 3.79 0.51
C ARG A 86 -11.41 3.13 0.14
N SER A 87 -10.33 3.51 0.81
CA SER A 87 -9.01 2.91 0.59
C SER A 87 -9.01 1.42 0.92
N MET A 88 -9.62 1.03 2.04
CA MET A 88 -9.75 -0.37 2.43
C MET A 88 -10.66 -1.16 1.48
N LEU A 89 -11.72 -0.57 0.95
CA LEU A 89 -12.56 -1.21 -0.07
C LEU A 89 -11.78 -1.47 -1.37
N VAL A 90 -10.89 -0.54 -1.79
CA VAL A 90 -9.99 -0.77 -2.92
C VAL A 90 -9.02 -1.92 -2.63
N MET A 91 -8.57 -2.09 -1.37
CA MET A 91 -7.73 -3.21 -0.95
C MET A 91 -8.48 -4.54 -1.05
N VAL A 92 -9.71 -4.61 -0.55
CA VAL A 92 -10.57 -5.80 -0.70
C VAL A 92 -10.76 -6.15 -2.18
N LEU A 93 -11.00 -5.15 -3.03
CA LEU A 93 -11.13 -5.35 -4.48
C LEU A 93 -9.84 -5.89 -5.09
N GLY A 94 -8.67 -5.36 -4.70
CA GLY A 94 -7.36 -5.86 -5.15
C GLY A 94 -7.14 -7.34 -4.78
N LEU A 95 -7.49 -7.72 -3.54
CA LEU A 95 -7.43 -9.11 -3.09
C LEU A 95 -8.45 -10.00 -3.81
N ALA A 96 -9.62 -9.48 -4.15
CA ALA A 96 -10.60 -10.20 -4.96
C ALA A 96 -10.05 -10.49 -6.37
N PHE A 97 -9.29 -9.56 -6.97
CA PHE A 97 -8.59 -9.81 -8.23
C PHE A 97 -7.45 -10.83 -8.08
N TYR A 98 -6.73 -10.85 -6.97
CA TYR A 98 -5.74 -11.89 -6.68
C TYR A 98 -6.41 -13.28 -6.59
N LEU A 99 -7.51 -13.36 -5.87
CA LEU A 99 -8.29 -14.60 -5.77
C LEU A 99 -8.83 -15.04 -7.14
N ALA A 100 -9.41 -14.11 -7.92
CA ALA A 100 -9.89 -14.40 -9.26
C ALA A 100 -8.75 -14.86 -10.20
N SER A 101 -7.56 -14.28 -10.09
CA SER A 101 -6.37 -14.69 -10.81
C SER A 101 -5.99 -16.14 -10.51
N ALA A 102 -5.97 -16.54 -9.24
CA ALA A 102 -5.67 -17.90 -8.82
C ALA A 102 -6.72 -18.90 -9.35
N LEU A 103 -8.01 -18.58 -9.21
CA LEU A 103 -9.09 -19.42 -9.70
C LEU A 103 -9.09 -19.57 -11.23
N ILE A 104 -8.81 -18.50 -11.96
CA ILE A 104 -8.72 -18.56 -13.43
C ILE A 104 -7.53 -19.39 -13.87
N ALA A 105 -6.40 -19.29 -13.17
CA ALA A 105 -5.25 -20.14 -13.47
C ALA A 105 -5.53 -21.62 -13.20
N GLU A 106 -6.29 -21.91 -12.15
CA GLU A 106 -6.68 -23.28 -11.78
C GLU A 106 -7.68 -23.87 -12.79
N TYR A 107 -8.77 -23.17 -13.12
CA TYR A 107 -9.86 -23.71 -13.94
C TYR A 107 -9.71 -23.45 -15.44
N TRP A 108 -8.98 -22.41 -15.86
CA TRP A 108 -8.79 -22.00 -17.25
C TRP A 108 -7.33 -21.70 -17.59
N GLY A 109 -6.40 -22.45 -17.02
CA GLY A 109 -4.96 -22.23 -17.19
C GLY A 109 -4.46 -22.27 -18.64
N GLY A 110 -5.18 -22.97 -19.52
CA GLY A 110 -4.89 -23.00 -20.97
C GLY A 110 -5.34 -21.76 -21.76
N ALA A 111 -6.02 -20.78 -21.12
CA ALA A 111 -6.41 -19.55 -21.77
C ALA A 111 -5.38 -18.44 -21.51
N GLY A 112 -4.82 -17.87 -22.58
CA GLY A 112 -3.78 -16.86 -22.47
C GLY A 112 -3.46 -16.17 -23.78
N VAL A 113 -2.40 -15.38 -23.79
CA VAL A 113 -1.90 -14.64 -24.96
C VAL A 113 -0.49 -15.11 -25.29
N HIS A 114 -0.21 -15.30 -26.56
CA HIS A 114 1.15 -15.50 -27.03
C HIS A 114 1.85 -14.14 -27.24
N ILE A 115 2.91 -13.92 -26.50
CA ILE A 115 3.78 -12.75 -26.64
C ILE A 115 5.08 -13.24 -27.28
N SER A 116 5.27 -12.99 -28.56
CA SER A 116 6.35 -13.57 -29.36
C SER A 116 6.24 -15.10 -29.40
N GLN A 117 7.14 -15.81 -28.76
CA GLN A 117 7.14 -17.27 -28.67
C GLN A 117 6.67 -17.81 -27.32
N ASP A 118 6.47 -16.93 -26.35
CA ASP A 118 6.13 -17.27 -24.97
C ASP A 118 4.59 -17.24 -24.77
N PHE A 119 4.04 -18.23 -24.07
CA PHE A 119 2.64 -18.25 -23.65
C PHE A 119 2.49 -17.62 -22.26
N VAL A 120 1.58 -16.64 -22.12
CA VAL A 120 1.29 -15.95 -20.86
C VAL A 120 -0.19 -16.14 -20.53
N PRO A 121 -0.55 -16.80 -19.42
CA PRO A 121 -1.93 -17.07 -19.05
C PRO A 121 -2.68 -15.79 -18.65
N PHE A 122 -3.98 -15.74 -18.89
CA PHE A 122 -4.83 -14.61 -18.50
C PHE A 122 -4.81 -14.33 -16.98
N GLY A 123 -4.65 -15.36 -16.15
CA GLY A 123 -4.50 -15.24 -14.71
C GLY A 123 -3.39 -14.24 -14.30
N TYR A 124 -2.27 -14.24 -15.03
CA TYR A 124 -1.17 -13.31 -14.79
C TYR A 124 -1.60 -11.84 -14.99
N PHE A 125 -2.34 -11.50 -16.05
CA PHE A 125 -2.79 -10.12 -16.28
C PHE A 125 -3.81 -9.65 -15.25
N ILE A 126 -4.67 -10.56 -14.79
CA ILE A 126 -5.63 -10.29 -13.73
C ILE A 126 -4.89 -10.04 -12.41
N PHE A 127 -3.82 -10.80 -12.15
CA PHE A 127 -2.94 -10.57 -11.00
C PHE A 127 -2.25 -9.21 -11.08
N LEU A 128 -1.72 -8.82 -12.23
CA LEU A 128 -1.13 -7.49 -12.44
C LEU A 128 -2.12 -6.37 -12.11
N PHE A 129 -3.36 -6.50 -12.56
CA PHE A 129 -4.39 -5.49 -12.24
C PHE A 129 -4.72 -5.47 -10.75
N GLY A 130 -4.81 -6.64 -10.11
CA GLY A 130 -4.92 -6.76 -8.66
C GLY A 130 -3.75 -6.08 -7.94
N SER A 131 -2.52 -6.28 -8.41
CA SER A 131 -1.31 -5.64 -7.87
C SER A 131 -1.38 -4.11 -7.95
N TYR A 132 -1.83 -3.57 -9.08
CA TYR A 132 -2.08 -2.14 -9.24
C TYR A 132 -3.12 -1.61 -8.24
N LEU A 133 -4.22 -2.33 -8.01
CA LEU A 133 -5.24 -1.95 -7.03
C LEU A 133 -4.70 -2.03 -5.59
N MET A 134 -3.90 -3.05 -5.29
CA MET A 134 -3.26 -3.19 -3.98
C MET A 134 -2.30 -2.02 -3.71
N GLY A 135 -1.45 -1.66 -4.68
CA GLY A 135 -0.58 -0.49 -4.59
C GLY A 135 -1.36 0.81 -4.47
N THR A 136 -2.43 0.97 -5.23
CA THR A 136 -3.36 2.12 -5.11
C THR A 136 -3.92 2.23 -3.70
N SER A 137 -4.44 1.14 -3.14
CA SER A 137 -5.00 1.11 -1.79
C SER A 137 -3.95 1.43 -0.72
N ALA A 138 -2.77 0.82 -0.82
CA ALA A 138 -1.68 1.05 0.13
C ALA A 138 -1.24 2.53 0.12
N ALA A 139 -1.10 3.14 -1.06
CA ALA A 139 -0.84 4.58 -1.19
C ALA A 139 -1.94 5.43 -0.58
N MET A 140 -3.20 5.11 -0.85
CA MET A 140 -4.36 5.81 -0.30
C MET A 140 -4.37 5.73 1.23
N LEU A 141 -4.12 4.55 1.80
CA LEU A 141 -4.08 4.35 3.25
C LEU A 141 -2.95 5.15 3.90
N GLN A 142 -1.75 5.16 3.32
CA GLN A 142 -0.62 5.94 3.86
C GLN A 142 -0.88 7.45 3.83
N VAL A 143 -1.48 7.97 2.76
CA VAL A 143 -1.86 9.39 2.66
C VAL A 143 -2.87 9.79 3.74
N VAL A 144 -3.76 8.88 4.15
CA VAL A 144 -4.78 9.14 5.18
C VAL A 144 -4.24 8.89 6.58
N ILE A 145 -3.58 7.75 6.82
CA ILE A 145 -3.22 7.29 8.17
C ILE A 145 -2.12 8.16 8.78
N ASN A 146 -1.10 8.55 8.01
CA ASN A 146 0.02 9.31 8.53
C ASN A 146 -0.41 10.64 9.19
N PRO A 147 -1.12 11.55 8.50
CA PRO A 147 -1.60 12.77 9.13
C PRO A 147 -2.66 12.49 10.21
N TYR A 148 -3.47 11.45 10.05
CA TYR A 148 -4.49 11.10 11.03
C TYR A 148 -3.88 10.70 12.38
N ILE A 149 -2.84 9.85 12.38
CA ILE A 149 -2.10 9.44 13.58
C ILE A 149 -1.37 10.62 14.22
N ALA A 150 -0.74 11.46 13.39
CA ALA A 150 -0.04 12.66 13.90
C ALA A 150 -1.00 13.62 14.63
N ALA A 151 -2.19 13.81 14.11
CA ALA A 151 -3.21 14.69 14.69
C ALA A 151 -4.13 14.01 15.72
N TYR A 152 -4.05 12.68 15.89
CA TYR A 152 -4.94 11.93 16.78
C TYR A 152 -4.85 12.40 18.24
N PRO A 153 -5.98 12.74 18.91
CA PRO A 153 -5.98 13.28 20.29
C PRO A 153 -5.79 12.16 21.34
N LEU A 154 -4.60 11.56 21.41
CA LEU A 154 -4.28 10.58 22.46
C LEU A 154 -3.62 11.27 23.65
N PRO A 155 -4.27 11.30 24.84
CA PRO A 155 -3.76 12.02 26.00
C PRO A 155 -2.36 11.56 26.43
N GLY A 156 -1.50 12.48 26.81
CA GLY A 156 -0.15 12.20 27.31
C GLY A 156 0.86 11.75 26.26
N THR A 157 0.54 11.84 24.97
CA THR A 157 1.43 11.47 23.87
C THR A 157 1.70 12.63 22.93
N GLN A 158 2.90 12.67 22.35
CA GLN A 158 3.26 13.62 21.31
C GLN A 158 3.02 13.01 19.91
N PRO A 159 2.79 13.84 18.88
CA PRO A 159 2.63 13.35 17.49
C PRO A 159 3.75 12.43 17.04
N VAL A 160 5.01 12.78 17.33
CA VAL A 160 6.19 11.99 16.95
C VAL A 160 6.18 10.60 17.63
N GLN A 161 5.77 10.52 18.89
CA GLN A 161 5.68 9.24 19.61
C GLN A 161 4.63 8.31 18.98
N ARG A 162 3.47 8.85 18.62
CA ARG A 162 2.39 8.10 17.96
C ARG A 162 2.83 7.61 16.59
N MET A 163 3.48 8.47 15.80
CA MET A 163 4.02 8.12 14.49
C MET A 163 5.08 7.01 14.60
N ASN A 164 6.06 7.17 15.50
CA ASN A 164 7.13 6.18 15.69
C ASN A 164 6.58 4.82 16.13
N PHE A 165 5.62 4.80 17.05
CA PHE A 165 4.96 3.56 17.49
C PHE A 165 4.24 2.87 16.31
N THR A 166 3.47 3.63 15.55
CA THR A 166 2.72 3.09 14.41
C THR A 166 3.64 2.62 13.28
N CYS A 167 4.74 3.34 13.01
CA CYS A 167 5.76 2.91 12.06
C CYS A 167 6.48 1.63 12.52
N ALA A 168 6.77 1.47 13.83
CA ALA A 168 7.34 0.25 14.36
C ALA A 168 6.40 -0.96 14.16
N VAL A 169 5.10 -0.78 14.38
CA VAL A 169 4.09 -1.81 14.16
C VAL A 169 3.94 -2.14 12.65
N ASN A 170 4.03 -1.15 11.77
CA ASN A 170 4.09 -1.37 10.32
C ASN A 170 5.32 -2.19 9.93
N SER A 171 6.52 -1.85 10.46
CA SER A 171 7.76 -2.59 10.21
C SER A 171 7.69 -4.03 10.75
N PHE A 172 6.99 -4.25 11.85
CA PHE A 172 6.71 -5.61 12.33
C PHE A 172 5.86 -6.41 11.33
N GLY A 173 4.88 -5.77 10.69
CA GLY A 173 4.10 -6.36 9.59
C GLY A 173 4.99 -6.76 8.41
N THR A 174 5.91 -5.89 7.98
CA THR A 174 6.85 -6.20 6.90
C THR A 174 7.79 -7.36 7.27
N THR A 175 8.20 -7.45 8.53
CA THR A 175 9.09 -8.51 9.01
C THR A 175 8.41 -9.87 9.07
N ILE A 176 7.13 -9.94 9.42
CA ILE A 176 6.36 -11.19 9.48
C ILE A 176 5.97 -11.69 8.08
N ALA A 177 5.79 -10.81 7.13
CA ALA A 177 5.27 -11.15 5.80
C ALA A 177 6.07 -12.27 5.07
N PRO A 178 7.41 -12.28 5.01
CA PRO A 178 8.16 -13.38 4.41
C PRO A 178 7.89 -14.73 5.07
N PHE A 179 7.80 -14.77 6.41
CA PHE A 179 7.49 -16.00 7.14
C PHE A 179 6.08 -16.50 6.85
N PHE A 180 5.13 -15.60 6.66
CA PHE A 180 3.79 -15.95 6.24
C PHE A 180 3.77 -16.53 4.82
N VAL A 181 4.49 -15.92 3.88
CA VAL A 181 4.58 -16.40 2.50
C VAL A 181 5.21 -17.81 2.47
N THR A 182 6.36 -18.01 3.11
CA THR A 182 7.05 -19.29 3.08
C THR A 182 6.42 -20.35 3.98
N GLY A 183 5.93 -19.97 5.17
CA GLY A 183 5.44 -20.91 6.18
C GLY A 183 3.93 -21.18 6.14
N VAL A 184 3.14 -20.34 5.43
CA VAL A 184 1.68 -20.49 5.34
C VAL A 184 1.23 -20.61 3.89
N MET A 185 1.61 -19.69 3.01
CA MET A 185 1.15 -19.73 1.61
C MET A 185 1.77 -20.90 0.84
N PHE A 186 3.05 -21.17 1.05
CA PHE A 186 3.81 -22.21 0.35
C PHE A 186 4.39 -23.25 1.32
N ALA A 187 3.72 -23.51 2.46
CA ALA A 187 4.17 -24.48 3.45
C ALA A 187 4.26 -25.89 2.85
N GLY A 188 5.45 -26.50 2.94
CA GLY A 188 5.70 -27.85 2.45
C GLY A 188 5.75 -28.00 0.93
N VAL A 189 5.74 -26.89 0.19
CA VAL A 189 5.86 -26.88 -1.28
C VAL A 189 7.29 -26.57 -1.67
N SER A 190 7.88 -27.38 -2.55
CA SER A 190 9.15 -27.02 -3.18
C SER A 190 8.93 -25.92 -4.20
N LEU A 191 9.91 -25.02 -4.35
CA LEU A 191 9.82 -23.91 -5.31
C LEU A 191 9.49 -24.39 -6.73
N ASP A 192 9.98 -25.58 -7.13
CA ASP A 192 9.74 -26.15 -8.48
C ASP A 192 8.29 -26.61 -8.71
N SER A 193 7.50 -26.79 -7.64
CA SER A 193 6.13 -27.32 -7.70
C SER A 193 5.07 -26.28 -7.30
N VAL A 194 5.43 -25.00 -7.26
CA VAL A 194 4.49 -23.94 -6.93
C VAL A 194 3.42 -23.83 -8.01
N SER A 195 2.15 -23.92 -7.61
CA SER A 195 0.99 -23.81 -8.47
C SER A 195 0.01 -22.73 -7.99
N ALA A 196 -0.84 -22.25 -8.87
CA ALA A 196 -1.74 -21.14 -8.58
C ALA A 196 -2.85 -21.46 -7.57
N ASP A 197 -3.26 -22.74 -7.46
CA ASP A 197 -4.27 -23.22 -6.51
C ASP A 197 -3.89 -22.98 -5.06
N GLN A 198 -2.59 -23.03 -4.73
CA GLN A 198 -2.07 -22.80 -3.38
C GLN A 198 -2.29 -21.36 -2.89
N LEU A 199 -2.49 -20.44 -3.81
CA LEU A 199 -2.74 -19.01 -3.53
C LEU A 199 -4.20 -18.73 -3.14
N THR A 200 -5.13 -19.62 -3.52
CA THR A 200 -6.57 -19.40 -3.37
C THR A 200 -6.98 -19.23 -1.91
N ILE A 201 -6.59 -20.15 -1.03
CA ILE A 201 -6.94 -20.09 0.40
C ILE A 201 -6.29 -18.87 1.09
N PRO A 202 -4.97 -18.63 0.98
CA PRO A 202 -4.35 -17.45 1.58
C PRO A 202 -4.96 -16.12 1.13
N PHE A 203 -5.25 -15.95 -0.15
CA PHE A 203 -5.87 -14.72 -0.66
C PHE A 203 -7.31 -14.56 -0.14
N LEU A 204 -8.08 -15.65 -0.06
CA LEU A 204 -9.42 -15.63 0.51
C LEU A 204 -9.38 -15.21 1.99
N VAL A 205 -8.49 -15.81 2.79
CA VAL A 205 -8.36 -15.49 4.22
C VAL A 205 -7.95 -14.03 4.41
N MET A 206 -6.95 -13.55 3.66
CA MET A 206 -6.54 -12.14 3.72
C MET A 206 -7.69 -11.20 3.33
N MET A 207 -8.44 -11.52 2.26
CA MET A 207 -9.59 -10.73 1.84
C MET A 207 -10.66 -10.66 2.93
N LEU A 208 -10.97 -11.76 3.61
CA LEU A 208 -11.94 -11.79 4.71
C LEU A 208 -11.47 -10.96 5.91
N ILE A 209 -10.18 -11.04 6.28
CA ILE A 209 -9.61 -10.22 7.35
C ILE A 209 -9.73 -8.74 7.03
N ILE A 210 -9.39 -8.33 5.80
CA ILE A 210 -9.49 -6.92 5.39
C ILE A 210 -10.95 -6.47 5.29
N ALA A 211 -11.84 -7.29 4.78
CA ALA A 211 -13.28 -7.00 4.74
C ALA A 211 -13.85 -6.81 6.14
N PHE A 212 -13.50 -7.69 7.09
CA PHE A 212 -13.88 -7.55 8.50
C PHE A 212 -13.31 -6.28 9.13
N THR A 213 -12.03 -5.98 8.89
CA THR A 213 -11.40 -4.75 9.38
C THR A 213 -12.07 -3.51 8.78
N THR A 214 -12.45 -3.56 7.51
CA THR A 214 -13.20 -2.48 6.83
C THR A 214 -14.56 -2.25 7.48
N TRP A 215 -15.29 -3.34 7.73
CA TRP A 215 -16.57 -3.30 8.42
C TRP A 215 -16.41 -2.74 9.85
N SER A 216 -15.43 -3.22 10.60
CA SER A 216 -15.11 -2.74 11.94
C SER A 216 -14.78 -1.23 11.94
N THR A 217 -13.97 -0.78 10.98
CA THR A 217 -13.64 0.64 10.80
C THR A 217 -14.86 1.49 10.47
N SER A 218 -15.83 0.97 9.72
CA SER A 218 -17.06 1.69 9.39
C SER A 218 -17.92 1.95 10.65
N LYS A 219 -17.92 1.01 11.60
CA LYS A 219 -18.65 1.09 12.88
C LYS A 219 -17.88 1.84 13.96
N ALA A 220 -16.56 1.94 13.85
CA ALA A 220 -15.74 2.62 14.84
C ALA A 220 -16.03 4.13 14.89
N ASN A 221 -16.11 4.67 16.11
CA ASN A 221 -16.21 6.12 16.33
C ASN A 221 -14.81 6.72 16.21
N LEU A 222 -14.36 6.94 14.97
CA LEU A 222 -13.13 7.64 14.68
C LEU A 222 -13.39 9.16 14.84
N PRO A 223 -12.57 9.88 15.64
CA PRO A 223 -12.73 11.32 15.80
C PRO A 223 -12.50 12.03 14.46
N ASP A 224 -13.40 12.93 14.10
CA ASP A 224 -13.16 13.84 12.98
C ASP A 224 -12.08 14.86 13.39
N ILE A 225 -11.05 14.98 12.59
CA ILE A 225 -9.99 15.97 12.78
C ILE A 225 -10.37 17.18 11.91
N GLU A 226 -11.09 18.11 12.52
CA GLU A 226 -11.57 19.34 11.84
C GLU A 226 -10.43 20.32 11.52
N GLY A 227 -9.31 20.27 12.26
CA GLY A 227 -8.22 21.24 12.14
C GLY A 227 -7.56 21.37 10.75
N THR A 228 -7.64 20.34 9.91
CA THR A 228 -7.07 20.43 8.55
C THR A 228 -7.95 21.26 7.59
N ARG A 229 -9.24 21.44 7.90
CA ARG A 229 -10.12 22.30 7.12
C ARG A 229 -9.96 23.77 7.49
N GLU A 230 -9.81 24.07 8.78
CA GLU A 230 -9.63 25.43 9.29
C GLU A 230 -8.22 25.94 9.00
N GLU A 231 -7.17 25.14 9.24
CA GLU A 231 -5.78 25.51 8.90
C GLU A 231 -5.58 25.78 7.41
N THR A 232 -6.29 25.04 6.52
CA THR A 232 -6.22 25.32 5.08
C THR A 232 -6.98 26.60 4.73
N GLN A 233 -8.05 26.93 5.45
CA GLN A 233 -8.78 28.19 5.29
C GLN A 233 -8.06 29.34 5.98
N ASP A 234 -7.46 29.12 7.16
CA ASP A 234 -6.69 30.09 7.91
C ASP A 234 -5.36 30.42 7.21
N VAL A 235 -4.67 29.43 6.64
CA VAL A 235 -3.49 29.66 5.79
C VAL A 235 -3.89 30.38 4.48
N GLU A 236 -5.07 30.12 3.92
CA GLU A 236 -5.61 30.92 2.81
C GLU A 236 -6.05 32.32 3.27
N SER A 237 -6.46 32.48 4.54
CA SER A 237 -6.85 33.75 5.12
C SER A 237 -5.64 34.58 5.61
N GLU A 238 -4.66 33.96 6.25
CA GLU A 238 -3.41 34.61 6.68
C GLU A 238 -2.54 35.04 5.50
N VAL A 239 -2.55 34.27 4.38
CA VAL A 239 -1.91 34.70 3.12
C VAL A 239 -2.61 35.95 2.52
N LYS A 240 -3.86 36.24 2.96
CA LYS A 240 -4.58 37.48 2.58
C LYS A 240 -4.33 38.65 3.53
N THR A 241 -3.78 38.44 4.71
CA THR A 241 -3.63 39.46 5.77
C THR A 241 -2.19 39.91 6.04
N THR A 242 -1.18 39.44 5.31
CA THR A 242 0.14 40.09 5.32
C THR A 242 0.02 41.45 4.65
N PRO A 243 0.51 42.56 5.28
CA PRO A 243 0.40 43.91 4.72
C PRO A 243 0.98 43.93 3.30
N SER A 244 0.17 44.32 2.36
CA SER A 244 0.55 44.54 1.00
C SER A 244 1.64 45.61 0.95
N ASP A 245 2.85 45.22 0.57
CA ASP A 245 3.73 46.15 -0.10
C ASP A 245 3.15 46.43 -1.50
N ASP A 246 3.12 47.63 -1.86
CA ASP A 246 2.38 48.33 -2.90
C ASP A 246 2.65 47.83 -4.34
N SER A 247 2.16 46.63 -4.65
CA SER A 247 1.98 46.19 -6.04
C SER A 247 1.00 44.99 -6.09
N GLY A 248 -0.21 45.29 -6.54
CA GLY A 248 -1.40 44.42 -6.55
C GLY A 248 -1.30 43.12 -7.36
N ASN A 249 -0.37 42.24 -7.03
CA ASN A 249 -0.28 40.93 -7.63
C ASN A 249 0.29 39.90 -6.60
N ALA A 250 -0.55 39.50 -5.62
CA ALA A 250 -0.23 38.41 -4.72
C ALA A 250 -0.20 37.10 -5.53
N LYS A 251 0.92 36.80 -6.20
CA LYS A 251 1.19 35.47 -6.79
C LYS A 251 1.06 34.43 -5.72
N LYS A 252 0.04 33.54 -5.78
CA LYS A 252 -0.06 32.33 -4.96
C LYS A 252 1.27 31.58 -5.05
N ARG A 253 2.06 31.58 -3.98
CA ARG A 253 3.32 30.84 -3.93
C ARG A 253 3.00 29.35 -4.04
N SER A 254 3.46 28.71 -5.10
CA SER A 254 3.36 27.26 -5.25
C SER A 254 4.16 26.56 -4.16
N ILE A 255 3.63 25.46 -3.61
CA ILE A 255 4.33 24.58 -2.66
C ILE A 255 5.73 24.19 -3.21
N TRP A 256 5.84 24.06 -4.53
CA TRP A 256 7.11 23.79 -5.22
C TRP A 256 8.13 24.94 -5.21
N SER A 257 7.79 26.10 -4.69
CA SER A 257 8.77 27.20 -4.52
C SER A 257 9.78 26.93 -3.40
N PHE A 258 9.45 26.04 -2.47
CA PHE A 258 10.33 25.68 -1.34
C PHE A 258 11.42 24.69 -1.77
N ARG A 259 12.68 25.11 -1.72
CA ARG A 259 13.83 24.27 -2.14
C ARG A 259 13.94 22.97 -1.36
N HIS A 260 13.80 23.03 -0.03
CA HIS A 260 13.88 21.84 0.83
C HIS A 260 12.84 20.79 0.49
N LEU A 261 11.62 21.20 0.08
CA LEU A 261 10.59 20.26 -0.36
C LEU A 261 10.98 19.57 -1.67
N LYS A 262 11.49 20.32 -2.65
CA LYS A 262 11.95 19.76 -3.93
C LYS A 262 13.05 18.72 -3.73
N TYR A 263 14.10 19.09 -2.98
CA TYR A 263 15.21 18.19 -2.71
C TYR A 263 14.78 16.99 -1.86
N GLY A 264 13.89 17.19 -0.88
CA GLY A 264 13.32 16.10 -0.08
C GLY A 264 12.57 15.08 -0.94
N VAL A 265 11.72 15.53 -1.87
CA VAL A 265 11.00 14.67 -2.80
C VAL A 265 11.96 13.89 -3.70
N ILE A 266 12.98 14.55 -4.26
CA ILE A 266 14.00 13.90 -5.11
C ILE A 266 14.79 12.86 -4.32
N THR A 267 15.22 13.20 -3.10
CA THR A 267 15.98 12.28 -2.23
C THR A 267 15.16 11.04 -1.89
N ILE A 268 13.89 11.22 -1.47
CA ILE A 268 13.00 10.10 -1.15
C ILE A 268 12.73 9.24 -2.38
N PHE A 269 12.56 9.84 -3.56
CA PHE A 269 12.36 9.10 -4.81
C PHE A 269 13.54 8.15 -5.10
N PHE A 270 14.78 8.64 -5.04
CA PHE A 270 15.95 7.80 -5.27
C PHE A 270 16.16 6.78 -4.15
N TYR A 271 15.94 7.17 -2.89
CA TYR A 271 16.06 6.27 -1.75
C TYR A 271 15.10 5.08 -1.87
N VAL A 272 13.81 5.34 -2.02
CA VAL A 272 12.79 4.29 -2.14
C VAL A 272 13.00 3.45 -3.40
N GLY A 273 13.36 4.09 -4.53
CA GLY A 273 13.68 3.38 -5.77
C GLY A 273 14.84 2.39 -5.60
N THR A 274 15.90 2.78 -4.91
CA THR A 274 17.05 1.91 -4.61
C THR A 274 16.68 0.80 -3.63
N GLU A 275 15.99 1.13 -2.53
CA GLU A 275 15.57 0.18 -1.50
C GLU A 275 14.70 -0.94 -2.08
N VAL A 276 13.66 -0.57 -2.81
CA VAL A 276 12.73 -1.53 -3.42
C VAL A 276 13.38 -2.28 -4.58
N GLY A 277 14.15 -1.58 -5.41
CA GLY A 277 14.84 -2.17 -6.55
C GLY A 277 15.84 -3.25 -6.13
N ILE A 278 16.66 -2.97 -5.12
CA ILE A 278 17.58 -3.95 -4.56
C ILE A 278 16.83 -5.13 -3.95
N GLY A 279 15.81 -4.88 -3.09
CA GLY A 279 15.08 -5.94 -2.41
C GLY A 279 14.41 -6.93 -3.37
N ASN A 280 13.75 -6.42 -4.40
CA ASN A 280 13.05 -7.27 -5.37
C ASN A 280 14.02 -8.02 -6.30
N ASN A 281 15.05 -7.32 -6.83
CA ASN A 281 16.02 -7.96 -7.73
C ASN A 281 16.91 -8.96 -7.03
N MET A 282 17.25 -8.73 -5.75
CA MET A 282 18.02 -9.69 -4.96
C MET A 282 17.31 -11.02 -4.82
N ASN A 283 15.99 -10.99 -4.63
CA ASN A 283 15.17 -12.19 -4.52
C ASN A 283 15.15 -12.99 -5.83
N LEU A 284 14.91 -12.30 -6.96
CA LEU A 284 14.94 -12.92 -8.29
C LEU A 284 16.34 -13.47 -8.65
N HIS A 285 17.39 -12.70 -8.35
CA HIS A 285 18.76 -13.13 -8.62
C HIS A 285 19.16 -14.33 -7.77
N ALA A 286 18.75 -14.39 -6.51
CA ALA A 286 18.98 -15.56 -5.67
C ALA A 286 18.29 -16.82 -6.23
N MET A 287 17.05 -16.68 -6.74
CA MET A 287 16.34 -17.80 -7.40
C MET A 287 17.08 -18.26 -8.67
N ASP A 288 17.53 -17.33 -9.51
CA ASP A 288 18.28 -17.67 -10.73
C ASP A 288 19.61 -18.40 -10.40
N LEU A 289 20.29 -18.01 -9.31
CA LEU A 289 21.51 -18.71 -8.85
C LEU A 289 21.22 -20.12 -8.30
N MET A 290 20.03 -20.35 -7.77
CA MET A 290 19.57 -21.67 -7.30
C MET A 290 19.03 -22.55 -8.44
N GLY A 291 18.92 -22.03 -9.66
CA GLY A 291 18.45 -22.76 -10.85
C GLY A 291 16.92 -22.79 -10.99
N HIS A 292 16.21 -21.82 -10.40
CA HIS A 292 14.73 -21.71 -10.43
C HIS A 292 14.20 -20.59 -11.32
#